data_0d30b295a61c55a03421a1eeb6f44e27
#
_entry.id   0d30b295a61c55a03421a1eeb6f44e27
#
_cell.length_a   1.000
_cell.length_b   1.000
_cell.length_c   1.000
_cell.angle_alpha   90.00
_cell.angle_beta   90.00
_cell.angle_gamma   90.00
#
_symmetry.space_group_name_H-M   'P 1'
#
loop_
_entity.id
_entity.type
_entity.pdbx_description
1 polymer ?
#
loop_
_entity_poly.entity_id
_entity_poly.type
_entity_poly.pdbx_seq_one_letter_code
_entity_poly.pdbx_strand_id
1 'polypeptide(L)'
;RNPFVRFPGVLFATLLFVIVGLIWQSTKVSIDANPMTLLESDRRHLETYERISEFLNDDTALVISIESDQIFTPAGFDHIRNVSNALTGQDGLVDVKSLTHSYKPVRKGFSFSMVPFVPAGELSEEQIASIRDFSITHPLVRNIMVSHDGKITLITATYKRDLSTSDLRQAFKSETENLLKPFDTPDFRVKVIALPFIAQELSSAFVHDLYYVLPTTGLCILIAVALTFRSLSCLLLLLMSEVILTTALPGVLRMAGFTLTPYNILLLPLLASINLTLLTHQLTALRRADPDLGLDE
;
A
#
# COMPACT_ATOMS: atom_id res chain seq x y z
N ARG A 1 11.17 -27.98 45.23
CA ARG A 1 12.38 -27.39 44.56
C ARG A 1 12.04 -27.28 43.11
N ASN A 2 12.05 -26.05 42.59
CA ASN A 2 11.63 -25.71 41.23
C ASN A 2 12.58 -26.36 40.20
N PRO A 3 12.10 -27.22 39.29
CA PRO A 3 12.94 -27.91 38.31
C PRO A 3 13.77 -26.96 37.44
N PHE A 4 13.32 -25.71 37.26
CA PHE A 4 13.99 -24.66 36.48
C PHE A 4 15.33 -24.21 37.10
N VAL A 5 15.54 -24.33 38.40
CA VAL A 5 16.80 -23.98 39.09
C VAL A 5 17.82 -25.11 39.01
N ARG A 6 17.39 -26.33 38.64
CA ARG A 6 18.26 -27.51 38.65
C ARG A 6 19.10 -27.64 37.37
N PHE A 7 18.62 -27.06 36.23
CA PHE A 7 19.31 -27.15 34.95
C PHE A 7 19.28 -25.80 34.19
N PRO A 8 19.97 -24.78 34.70
CA PRO A 8 19.94 -23.46 34.07
C PRO A 8 20.47 -23.44 32.63
N GLY A 9 21.45 -24.31 32.31
CA GLY A 9 21.99 -24.43 30.94
C GLY A 9 21.00 -25.00 29.93
N VAL A 10 20.17 -25.95 30.32
CA VAL A 10 19.12 -26.51 29.43
C VAL A 10 18.04 -25.47 29.21
N LEU A 11 17.64 -24.72 30.21
CA LEU A 11 16.66 -23.64 30.07
C LEU A 11 17.17 -22.56 29.13
N PHE A 12 18.43 -22.15 29.30
CA PHE A 12 19.05 -21.14 28.44
C PHE A 12 19.15 -21.62 26.99
N ALA A 13 19.57 -22.86 26.75
CA ALA A 13 19.68 -23.45 25.43
C ALA A 13 18.30 -23.53 24.73
N THR A 14 17.26 -23.94 25.48
CA THR A 14 15.88 -23.99 24.97
C THR A 14 15.38 -22.61 24.59
N LEU A 15 15.59 -21.62 25.46
CA LEU A 15 15.19 -20.23 25.21
C LEU A 15 15.91 -19.67 23.97
N LEU A 16 17.21 -19.90 23.86
CA LEU A 16 18.00 -19.48 22.71
C LEU A 16 17.49 -20.11 21.41
N PHE A 17 17.18 -21.40 21.43
CA PHE A 17 16.62 -22.11 20.28
C PHE A 17 15.27 -21.53 19.83
N VAL A 18 14.39 -21.23 20.80
CA VAL A 18 13.10 -20.60 20.53
C VAL A 18 13.29 -19.20 19.93
N ILE A 19 14.17 -18.37 20.49
CA ILE A 19 14.46 -17.01 19.99
C ILE A 19 15.00 -17.08 18.55
N VAL A 20 15.96 -17.96 18.28
CA VAL A 20 16.51 -18.14 16.91
C VAL A 20 15.43 -18.59 15.93
N GLY A 21 14.55 -19.51 16.36
CA GLY A 21 13.41 -19.94 15.56
C GLY A 21 12.44 -18.80 15.24
N LEU A 22 12.14 -17.94 16.22
CA LEU A 22 11.28 -16.78 16.03
C LEU A 22 11.91 -15.72 15.10
N ILE A 23 13.21 -15.45 15.26
CA ILE A 23 13.96 -14.55 14.36
C ILE A 23 13.95 -15.10 12.94
N TRP A 24 14.14 -16.40 12.77
CA TRP A 24 14.06 -17.03 11.43
C TRP A 24 12.65 -16.91 10.83
N GLN A 25 11.60 -17.04 11.62
CA GLN A 25 10.24 -16.80 11.16
C GLN A 25 9.98 -15.33 10.81
N SER A 26 10.60 -14.40 11.53
CA SER A 26 10.42 -12.97 11.27
C SER A 26 10.97 -12.54 9.90
N THR A 27 12.04 -13.19 9.40
CA THR A 27 12.59 -12.88 8.07
C THR A 27 11.66 -13.23 6.91
N LYS A 28 10.64 -14.05 7.18
CA LYS A 28 9.65 -14.48 6.18
C LYS A 28 8.34 -13.71 6.27
N VAL A 29 8.26 -12.68 7.09
CA VAL A 29 7.07 -11.86 7.26
C VAL A 29 6.93 -10.92 6.08
N SER A 30 5.77 -10.95 5.45
CA SER A 30 5.38 -9.94 4.44
C SER A 30 4.62 -8.81 5.12
N ILE A 31 4.92 -7.60 4.70
CA ILE A 31 4.16 -6.41 5.10
C ILE A 31 3.09 -6.20 4.05
N ASP A 32 1.84 -6.20 4.47
CA ASP A 32 0.70 -5.90 3.60
C ASP A 32 0.00 -4.63 4.09
N ALA A 33 0.11 -3.57 3.29
CA ALA A 33 -0.56 -2.30 3.54
C ALA A 33 -1.89 -2.17 2.79
N ASN A 34 -2.48 -3.29 2.35
CA ASN A 34 -3.79 -3.24 1.72
C ASN A 34 -4.82 -2.65 2.70
N PRO A 35 -5.50 -1.54 2.35
CA PRO A 35 -6.55 -0.97 3.21
C PRO A 35 -7.67 -1.95 3.53
N MET A 36 -7.88 -2.96 2.67
CA MET A 36 -8.90 -4.00 2.86
C MET A 36 -8.65 -4.89 4.07
N THR A 37 -7.38 -5.06 4.49
CA THR A 37 -7.06 -5.82 5.71
C THR A 37 -7.66 -5.19 6.97
N LEU A 38 -8.05 -3.92 6.93
CA LEU A 38 -8.80 -3.27 8.02
C LEU A 38 -10.23 -3.78 8.10
N LEU A 39 -10.85 -4.09 6.96
CA LEU A 39 -12.20 -4.62 6.89
C LEU A 39 -12.27 -6.09 7.30
N GLU A 40 -11.16 -6.84 7.19
CA GLU A 40 -11.07 -8.24 7.62
C GLU A 40 -11.34 -8.43 9.13
N SER A 41 -11.13 -7.38 9.92
CA SER A 41 -11.42 -7.42 11.36
C SER A 41 -12.92 -7.48 11.69
N ASP A 42 -13.80 -7.06 10.77
CA ASP A 42 -15.25 -7.15 10.90
C ASP A 42 -15.86 -7.95 9.74
N ARG A 43 -16.08 -9.24 9.97
CA ARG A 43 -16.61 -10.19 8.98
C ARG A 43 -17.90 -9.72 8.30
N ARG A 44 -18.77 -9.01 9.00
CA ARG A 44 -20.04 -8.52 8.43
C ARG A 44 -19.79 -7.43 7.38
N HIS A 45 -18.85 -6.56 7.64
CA HIS A 45 -18.49 -5.51 6.68
C HIS A 45 -17.73 -6.10 5.49
N LEU A 46 -16.86 -7.09 5.73
CA LEU A 46 -16.14 -7.79 4.67
C LEU A 46 -17.10 -8.51 3.71
N GLU A 47 -18.03 -9.33 4.22
CA GLU A 47 -19.02 -10.05 3.39
C GLU A 47 -19.91 -9.09 2.59
N THR A 48 -20.28 -7.94 3.18
CA THR A 48 -21.07 -6.92 2.48
C THR A 48 -20.24 -6.24 1.41
N TYR A 49 -18.99 -5.92 1.71
CA TYR A 49 -18.06 -5.31 0.77
C TYR A 49 -17.77 -6.26 -0.41
N GLU A 50 -17.40 -7.51 -0.15
CA GLU A 50 -17.16 -8.53 -1.18
C GLU A 50 -18.38 -8.69 -2.12
N ARG A 51 -19.58 -8.72 -1.57
CA ARG A 51 -20.82 -8.79 -2.37
C ARG A 51 -21.05 -7.54 -3.22
N ILE A 52 -20.74 -6.36 -2.70
CA ILE A 52 -20.88 -5.10 -3.43
C ILE A 52 -19.78 -4.96 -4.48
N SER A 53 -18.54 -5.28 -4.16
CA SER A 53 -17.41 -5.19 -5.08
C SER A 53 -17.54 -6.20 -6.24
N GLU A 54 -18.01 -7.41 -5.94
CA GLU A 54 -18.34 -8.42 -6.96
C GLU A 54 -19.43 -7.94 -7.92
N PHE A 55 -20.44 -7.25 -7.39
CA PHE A 55 -21.53 -6.69 -8.19
C PHE A 55 -21.11 -5.45 -9.01
N LEU A 56 -20.29 -4.57 -8.43
CA LEU A 56 -19.89 -3.31 -9.06
C LEU A 56 -18.60 -3.42 -9.88
N ASN A 57 -17.79 -4.48 -9.71
CA ASN A 57 -16.41 -4.59 -10.23
C ASN A 57 -15.52 -3.39 -9.85
N ASP A 58 -15.78 -2.74 -8.71
CA ASP A 58 -15.23 -1.41 -8.38
C ASP A 58 -13.79 -1.48 -7.90
N ASP A 59 -13.38 -2.59 -7.29
CA ASP A 59 -12.01 -2.79 -6.77
C ASP A 59 -10.96 -3.07 -7.84
N THR A 60 -11.43 -3.32 -9.05
CA THR A 60 -10.59 -3.68 -10.18
C THR A 60 -10.40 -2.54 -11.16
N ALA A 61 -10.73 -1.31 -10.75
CA ALA A 61 -10.61 -0.14 -11.61
C ALA A 61 -9.17 0.40 -11.64
N LEU A 62 -8.63 0.54 -12.83
CA LEU A 62 -7.44 1.29 -13.17
C LEU A 62 -7.89 2.61 -13.79
N VAL A 63 -7.52 3.72 -13.22
CA VAL A 63 -7.88 5.06 -13.72
C VAL A 63 -6.64 5.76 -14.23
N ILE A 64 -6.65 6.16 -15.48
CA ILE A 64 -5.59 6.93 -16.13
C ILE A 64 -6.12 8.33 -16.41
N SER A 65 -5.44 9.35 -15.93
CA SER A 65 -5.73 10.74 -16.26
C SER A 65 -4.77 11.25 -17.31
N ILE A 66 -5.30 11.91 -18.32
CA ILE A 66 -4.53 12.66 -19.34
C ILE A 66 -4.85 14.14 -19.14
N GLU A 67 -3.83 14.93 -18.82
CA GLU A 67 -3.93 16.37 -18.62
C GLU A 67 -3.29 17.07 -19.81
N SER A 68 -4.06 17.95 -20.49
CA SER A 68 -3.62 18.74 -21.64
C SER A 68 -4.60 19.87 -21.94
N ASP A 69 -4.07 20.98 -22.45
CA ASP A 69 -4.91 22.04 -23.04
C ASP A 69 -5.47 21.64 -24.42
N GLN A 70 -4.97 20.54 -25.02
CA GLN A 70 -5.29 20.08 -26.37
C GLN A 70 -6.20 18.84 -26.39
N ILE A 71 -6.92 18.53 -25.31
CA ILE A 71 -7.83 17.37 -25.22
C ILE A 71 -8.83 17.35 -26.39
N PHE A 72 -9.46 18.48 -26.67
CA PHE A 72 -10.46 18.65 -27.73
C PHE A 72 -9.82 19.17 -29.03
N THR A 73 -8.83 18.44 -29.52
CA THR A 73 -8.20 18.63 -30.82
C THR A 73 -8.07 17.27 -31.51
N PRO A 74 -7.86 17.20 -32.82
CA PRO A 74 -7.57 15.95 -33.53
C PRO A 74 -6.40 15.18 -32.87
N ALA A 75 -5.30 15.88 -32.54
CA ALA A 75 -4.14 15.31 -31.88
C ALA A 75 -4.48 14.76 -30.48
N GLY A 76 -5.33 15.47 -29.71
CA GLY A 76 -5.81 15.01 -28.41
C GLY A 76 -6.64 13.74 -28.50
N PHE A 77 -7.58 13.66 -29.43
CA PHE A 77 -8.37 12.44 -29.64
C PHE A 77 -7.52 11.26 -30.10
N ASP A 78 -6.54 11.49 -30.96
CA ASP A 78 -5.60 10.45 -31.40
C ASP A 78 -4.73 9.97 -30.23
N HIS A 79 -4.26 10.89 -29.39
CA HIS A 79 -3.52 10.54 -28.18
C HIS A 79 -4.34 9.67 -27.24
N ILE A 80 -5.58 10.08 -26.93
CA ILE A 80 -6.53 9.30 -26.07
C ILE A 80 -6.78 7.93 -26.69
N ARG A 81 -6.97 7.85 -27.98
CA ARG A 81 -7.21 6.59 -28.71
C ARG A 81 -5.99 5.68 -28.64
N ASN A 82 -4.80 6.20 -28.83
CA ASN A 82 -3.56 5.42 -28.78
C ASN A 82 -3.31 4.86 -27.37
N VAL A 83 -3.50 5.67 -26.33
CA VAL A 83 -3.43 5.20 -24.93
C VAL A 83 -4.47 4.12 -24.66
N SER A 84 -5.72 4.33 -25.09
CA SER A 84 -6.80 3.36 -24.91
C SER A 84 -6.51 2.03 -25.62
N ASN A 85 -5.98 2.09 -26.85
CA ASN A 85 -5.58 0.90 -27.61
C ASN A 85 -4.43 0.15 -26.97
N ALA A 86 -3.43 0.87 -26.44
CA ALA A 86 -2.31 0.27 -25.72
C ALA A 86 -2.80 -0.49 -24.48
N LEU A 87 -3.73 0.10 -23.71
CA LEU A 87 -4.34 -0.54 -22.56
C LEU A 87 -5.18 -1.77 -22.93
N THR A 88 -5.94 -1.69 -24.03
CA THR A 88 -6.73 -2.82 -24.52
C THR A 88 -5.84 -3.99 -24.95
N GLY A 89 -4.63 -3.72 -25.40
CA GLY A 89 -3.64 -4.74 -25.77
C GLY A 89 -2.87 -5.36 -24.60
N GLN A 90 -2.97 -4.79 -23.39
CA GLN A 90 -2.27 -5.29 -22.21
C GLN A 90 -3.01 -6.49 -21.63
N ASP A 91 -2.26 -7.58 -21.37
CA ASP A 91 -2.82 -8.79 -20.77
C ASP A 91 -3.38 -8.52 -19.36
N GLY A 92 -4.58 -9.01 -19.11
CA GLY A 92 -5.28 -8.84 -17.84
C GLY A 92 -6.00 -7.50 -17.67
N LEU A 93 -5.96 -6.59 -18.66
CA LEU A 93 -6.84 -5.41 -18.70
C LEU A 93 -8.05 -5.70 -19.60
N VAL A 94 -9.22 -5.33 -19.14
CA VAL A 94 -10.49 -5.50 -19.84
C VAL A 94 -11.33 -4.24 -19.68
N ASP A 95 -12.36 -4.11 -20.52
CA ASP A 95 -13.38 -3.06 -20.42
C ASP A 95 -12.77 -1.62 -20.35
N VAL A 96 -11.90 -1.31 -21.32
CA VAL A 96 -11.28 0.02 -21.42
C VAL A 96 -12.32 1.02 -21.90
N LYS A 97 -12.61 2.03 -21.10
CA LYS A 97 -13.54 3.13 -21.38
C LYS A 97 -12.81 4.47 -21.43
N SER A 98 -13.00 5.21 -22.48
CA SER A 98 -12.48 6.56 -22.66
C SER A 98 -13.42 7.38 -23.55
N LEU A 99 -13.13 8.66 -23.76
CA LEU A 99 -13.89 9.46 -24.73
C LEU A 99 -13.94 8.82 -26.11
N THR A 100 -12.85 8.18 -26.55
CA THR A 100 -12.76 7.56 -27.88
C THR A 100 -13.25 6.12 -27.93
N HIS A 101 -13.37 5.45 -26.75
CA HIS A 101 -13.84 4.08 -26.62
C HIS A 101 -15.20 3.98 -25.90
N SER A 102 -15.98 5.04 -25.96
CA SER A 102 -17.32 5.09 -25.39
C SER A 102 -18.37 5.34 -26.47
N TYR A 103 -19.59 4.92 -26.17
CA TYR A 103 -20.73 5.08 -27.08
C TYR A 103 -21.80 5.92 -26.39
N LYS A 104 -22.54 6.71 -27.19
CA LYS A 104 -23.70 7.46 -26.72
C LYS A 104 -24.96 6.96 -27.41
N PRO A 105 -26.11 6.88 -26.70
CA PRO A 105 -27.38 6.55 -27.32
C PRO A 105 -27.88 7.76 -28.14
N VAL A 106 -28.21 7.53 -29.39
CA VAL A 106 -28.87 8.53 -30.25
C VAL A 106 -30.23 8.00 -30.65
N ARG A 107 -31.24 8.82 -30.47
CA ARG A 107 -32.61 8.47 -30.86
C ARG A 107 -32.75 8.52 -32.37
N LYS A 108 -33.17 7.41 -32.98
CA LYS A 108 -33.58 7.30 -34.40
C LYS A 108 -35.05 6.91 -34.48
N GLY A 109 -35.92 7.92 -34.52
CA GLY A 109 -37.39 7.67 -34.52
C GLY A 109 -37.84 7.04 -33.19
N PHE A 110 -38.34 5.80 -33.24
CA PHE A 110 -38.82 5.02 -32.08
C PHE A 110 -37.74 4.11 -31.46
N SER A 111 -36.54 4.05 -32.04
CA SER A 111 -35.43 3.20 -31.54
C SER A 111 -34.24 4.06 -31.09
N PHE A 112 -33.38 3.45 -30.24
CA PHE A 112 -32.09 4.02 -29.87
C PHE A 112 -30.98 3.27 -30.60
N SER A 113 -30.02 4.02 -31.14
CA SER A 113 -28.80 3.48 -31.75
C SER A 113 -27.60 3.96 -30.94
N MET A 114 -26.68 3.04 -30.61
CA MET A 114 -25.42 3.39 -29.96
C MET A 114 -24.44 3.87 -31.04
N VAL A 115 -23.98 5.10 -30.92
CA VAL A 115 -22.97 5.66 -31.82
C VAL A 115 -21.70 5.99 -31.04
N PRO A 116 -20.50 5.88 -31.65
CA PRO A 116 -19.27 6.28 -31.00
C PRO A 116 -19.38 7.72 -30.46
N PHE A 117 -18.87 7.95 -29.27
CA PHE A 117 -18.87 9.28 -28.66
C PHE A 117 -18.02 10.25 -29.48
N VAL A 118 -16.80 9.80 -29.85
CA VAL A 118 -15.92 10.47 -30.83
C VAL A 118 -15.89 9.61 -32.10
N PRO A 119 -16.42 10.08 -33.22
CA PRO A 119 -16.38 9.35 -34.47
C PRO A 119 -14.95 9.09 -34.94
N ALA A 120 -14.75 8.02 -35.72
CA ALA A 120 -13.48 7.77 -36.37
C ALA A 120 -13.34 8.64 -37.62
N GLY A 121 -12.11 9.10 -37.92
CA GLY A 121 -11.77 9.90 -39.09
C GLY A 121 -11.57 11.38 -38.75
N GLU A 122 -11.44 12.19 -39.82
CA GLU A 122 -11.26 13.63 -39.69
C GLU A 122 -12.55 14.28 -39.15
N LEU A 123 -12.40 15.05 -38.09
CA LEU A 123 -13.49 15.77 -37.43
C LEU A 123 -13.45 17.24 -37.86
N SER A 124 -14.61 17.79 -38.21
CA SER A 124 -14.72 19.23 -38.43
C SER A 124 -14.64 20.01 -37.12
N GLU A 125 -14.27 21.28 -37.15
CA GLU A 125 -14.22 22.15 -35.99
C GLU A 125 -15.57 22.21 -35.26
N GLU A 126 -16.68 22.24 -36.01
CA GLU A 126 -18.04 22.21 -35.45
C GLU A 126 -18.33 20.91 -34.66
N GLN A 127 -17.86 19.77 -35.18
CA GLN A 127 -18.02 18.49 -34.50
C GLN A 127 -17.19 18.45 -33.21
N ILE A 128 -15.95 18.94 -33.25
CA ILE A 128 -15.08 19.03 -32.07
C ILE A 128 -15.70 19.94 -31.00
N ALA A 129 -16.21 21.12 -31.41
CA ALA A 129 -16.89 22.05 -30.50
C ALA A 129 -18.14 21.40 -29.87
N SER A 130 -18.94 20.65 -30.64
CA SER A 130 -20.11 19.93 -30.16
C SER A 130 -19.75 18.81 -29.17
N ILE A 131 -18.66 18.05 -29.44
CA ILE A 131 -18.16 17.01 -28.55
C ILE A 131 -17.69 17.64 -27.25
N ARG A 132 -16.95 18.74 -27.30
CA ARG A 132 -16.48 19.49 -26.13
C ARG A 132 -17.67 19.97 -25.27
N ASP A 133 -18.60 20.69 -25.88
CA ASP A 133 -19.76 21.24 -25.17
C ASP A 133 -20.56 20.14 -24.46
N PHE A 134 -20.85 19.05 -25.19
CA PHE A 134 -21.51 17.88 -24.59
C PHE A 134 -20.70 17.28 -23.44
N SER A 135 -19.37 17.15 -23.57
CA SER A 135 -18.52 16.53 -22.56
C SER A 135 -18.45 17.33 -21.26
N ILE A 136 -18.46 18.67 -21.34
CA ILE A 136 -18.38 19.54 -20.16
C ILE A 136 -19.75 19.88 -19.54
N THR A 137 -20.84 19.65 -20.27
CA THR A 137 -22.21 20.00 -19.82
C THR A 137 -23.01 18.78 -19.37
N HIS A 138 -22.82 17.62 -20.02
CA HIS A 138 -23.65 16.46 -19.80
C HIS A 138 -23.33 15.74 -18.46
N PRO A 139 -24.29 15.50 -17.57
CA PRO A 139 -24.05 14.96 -16.23
C PRO A 139 -23.35 13.58 -16.20
N LEU A 140 -23.54 12.74 -17.22
CA LEU A 140 -22.92 11.40 -17.30
C LEU A 140 -21.47 11.42 -17.83
N VAL A 141 -20.97 12.56 -18.28
CA VAL A 141 -19.64 12.69 -18.83
C VAL A 141 -18.80 13.67 -18.04
N ARG A 142 -19.40 14.79 -17.69
CA ARG A 142 -18.78 15.83 -16.89
C ARG A 142 -18.39 15.31 -15.49
N ASN A 143 -17.15 15.54 -15.09
CA ASN A 143 -16.54 15.08 -13.83
C ASN A 143 -16.46 13.54 -13.66
N ILE A 144 -16.82 12.78 -14.71
CA ILE A 144 -16.66 11.31 -14.74
C ILE A 144 -15.59 10.94 -15.77
N MET A 145 -15.69 11.49 -16.99
CA MET A 145 -14.74 11.23 -18.07
C MET A 145 -13.92 12.46 -18.42
N VAL A 146 -14.44 13.66 -18.17
CA VAL A 146 -13.79 14.93 -18.50
C VAL A 146 -13.99 15.91 -17.35
N SER A 147 -12.96 16.66 -17.00
CA SER A 147 -13.03 17.74 -16.01
C SER A 147 -13.92 18.88 -16.49
N HIS A 148 -14.41 19.67 -15.56
CA HIS A 148 -15.28 20.82 -15.83
C HIS A 148 -14.66 21.85 -16.82
N ASP A 149 -13.34 22.05 -16.73
CA ASP A 149 -12.58 22.96 -17.58
C ASP A 149 -12.17 22.35 -18.94
N GLY A 150 -12.38 21.03 -19.12
CA GLY A 150 -12.03 20.31 -20.32
C GLY A 150 -10.54 20.03 -20.50
N LYS A 151 -9.73 20.20 -19.43
CA LYS A 151 -8.27 20.02 -19.50
C LYS A 151 -7.79 18.65 -19.04
N ILE A 152 -8.65 17.87 -18.39
CA ILE A 152 -8.34 16.51 -17.93
C ILE A 152 -9.38 15.57 -18.51
N THR A 153 -8.92 14.46 -19.07
CA THR A 153 -9.79 13.33 -19.43
C THR A 153 -9.33 12.07 -18.72
N LEU A 154 -10.31 11.21 -18.39
CA LEU A 154 -10.08 9.95 -17.71
C LEU A 154 -10.29 8.79 -18.67
N ILE A 155 -9.38 7.83 -18.59
CA ILE A 155 -9.54 6.49 -19.16
C ILE A 155 -9.67 5.54 -17.99
N THR A 156 -10.68 4.71 -18.00
CA THR A 156 -10.88 3.67 -17.00
C THR A 156 -10.72 2.31 -17.65
N ALA A 157 -10.00 1.42 -16.99
CA ALA A 157 -9.87 0.02 -17.39
C ALA A 157 -10.11 -0.86 -16.17
N THR A 158 -10.71 -2.03 -16.39
CA THR A 158 -10.88 -3.03 -15.35
C THR A 158 -9.75 -4.05 -15.47
N TYR A 159 -9.07 -4.38 -14.37
CA TYR A 159 -8.08 -5.44 -14.38
C TYR A 159 -8.65 -6.75 -13.82
N LYS A 160 -8.26 -7.89 -14.42
CA LYS A 160 -8.57 -9.25 -13.96
C LYS A 160 -7.27 -10.00 -13.71
N ARG A 161 -6.55 -9.58 -12.67
CA ARG A 161 -5.28 -10.19 -12.25
C ARG A 161 -5.31 -10.46 -10.75
N ASP A 162 -4.63 -11.52 -10.33
CA ASP A 162 -4.34 -11.71 -8.91
C ASP A 162 -3.27 -10.70 -8.46
N LEU A 163 -3.63 -9.81 -7.55
CA LEU A 163 -2.78 -8.80 -6.96
C LEU A 163 -2.68 -8.96 -5.43
N SER A 164 -2.83 -10.19 -4.97
CA SER A 164 -2.83 -10.53 -3.53
C SER A 164 -1.48 -10.25 -2.85
N THR A 165 -0.38 -10.38 -3.58
CA THR A 165 0.97 -10.17 -3.02
C THR A 165 1.57 -8.83 -3.42
N SER A 166 2.49 -8.30 -2.59
CA SER A 166 3.24 -7.07 -2.89
C SER A 166 4.02 -7.17 -4.20
N ASP A 167 4.62 -8.33 -4.49
CA ASP A 167 5.42 -8.53 -5.69
C ASP A 167 4.55 -8.48 -6.96
N LEU A 168 3.35 -9.07 -6.93
CA LEU A 168 2.40 -9.03 -8.05
C LEU A 168 1.89 -7.60 -8.28
N ARG A 169 1.60 -6.86 -7.22
CA ARG A 169 1.20 -5.44 -7.30
C ARG A 169 2.31 -4.58 -7.89
N GLN A 170 3.57 -4.79 -7.43
CA GLN A 170 4.72 -4.05 -7.94
C GLN A 170 5.00 -4.36 -9.42
N ALA A 171 4.91 -5.63 -9.82
CA ALA A 171 5.08 -6.05 -11.20
C ALA A 171 4.02 -5.40 -12.11
N PHE A 172 2.74 -5.46 -11.71
CA PHE A 172 1.63 -4.85 -12.44
C PHE A 172 1.76 -3.33 -12.56
N LYS A 173 2.16 -2.67 -11.46
CA LYS A 173 2.43 -1.22 -11.47
C LYS A 173 3.53 -0.88 -12.47
N SER A 174 4.68 -1.55 -12.39
CA SER A 174 5.82 -1.30 -13.27
C SER A 174 5.50 -1.58 -14.74
N GLU A 175 4.75 -2.63 -15.02
CA GLU A 175 4.28 -2.97 -16.37
C GLU A 175 3.39 -1.87 -16.94
N THR A 176 2.40 -1.41 -16.15
CA THR A 176 1.47 -0.36 -16.56
C THR A 176 2.16 0.99 -16.73
N GLU A 177 3.06 1.37 -15.82
CA GLU A 177 3.84 2.61 -15.93
C GLU A 177 4.76 2.59 -17.17
N ASN A 178 5.43 1.47 -17.46
CA ASN A 178 6.27 1.31 -18.63
C ASN A 178 5.45 1.38 -19.94
N LEU A 179 4.24 0.82 -19.94
CA LEU A 179 3.31 0.91 -21.08
C LEU A 179 2.90 2.36 -21.35
N LEU A 180 2.62 3.13 -20.29
CA LEU A 180 2.13 4.50 -20.39
C LEU A 180 3.24 5.53 -20.61
N LYS A 181 4.47 5.23 -20.26
CA LYS A 181 5.62 6.14 -20.36
C LYS A 181 5.83 6.78 -21.74
N PRO A 182 5.65 6.09 -22.88
CA PRO A 182 5.79 6.71 -24.22
C PRO A 182 4.73 7.77 -24.50
N PHE A 183 3.60 7.72 -23.78
CA PHE A 183 2.48 8.65 -23.95
C PHE A 183 2.57 9.86 -23.01
N ASP A 184 3.42 9.81 -21.98
CA ASP A 184 3.65 10.94 -21.08
C ASP A 184 4.61 11.93 -21.73
N THR A 185 4.05 13.04 -22.25
CA THR A 185 4.79 14.07 -22.98
C THR A 185 4.55 15.44 -22.34
N PRO A 186 5.34 16.47 -22.68
CA PRO A 186 5.12 17.83 -22.17
C PRO A 186 3.72 18.38 -22.48
N ASP A 187 3.13 18.00 -23.62
CA ASP A 187 1.81 18.45 -24.06
C ASP A 187 0.67 17.59 -23.48
N PHE A 188 0.95 16.34 -23.16
CA PHE A 188 -0.02 15.37 -22.62
C PHE A 188 0.59 14.67 -21.40
N ARG A 189 0.21 15.10 -20.22
CA ARG A 189 0.66 14.46 -18.97
C ARG A 189 -0.22 13.29 -18.62
N VAL A 190 0.38 12.12 -18.53
CA VAL A 190 -0.33 10.86 -18.22
C VAL A 190 0.00 10.43 -16.80
N LYS A 191 -1.03 10.23 -15.98
CA LYS A 191 -0.89 9.69 -14.62
C LYS A 191 -1.83 8.52 -14.45
N VAL A 192 -1.40 7.53 -13.67
CA VAL A 192 -2.18 6.33 -13.39
C VAL A 192 -2.44 6.20 -11.90
N ILE A 193 -3.65 5.80 -11.56
CA ILE A 193 -4.10 5.55 -10.18
C ILE A 193 -4.88 4.24 -10.18
N ALA A 194 -4.53 3.37 -9.25
CA ALA A 194 -5.29 2.16 -8.94
C ALA A 194 -5.15 1.85 -7.46
N LEU A 195 -6.14 1.21 -6.87
CA LEU A 195 -6.09 0.84 -5.45
C LEU A 195 -4.86 -0.01 -5.09
N PRO A 196 -4.48 -1.04 -5.89
CA PRO A 196 -3.27 -1.81 -5.63
C PRO A 196 -1.99 -0.98 -5.72
N PHE A 197 -1.94 0.08 -6.52
CA PHE A 197 -0.77 0.95 -6.62
C PHE A 197 -0.64 1.82 -5.36
N ILE A 198 -1.77 2.34 -4.87
CA ILE A 198 -1.80 3.09 -3.59
C ILE A 198 -1.37 2.17 -2.44
N ALA A 199 -1.89 0.95 -2.38
CA ALA A 199 -1.48 -0.02 -1.37
C ALA A 199 0.02 -0.35 -1.44
N GLN A 200 0.58 -0.45 -2.64
CA GLN A 200 2.01 -0.70 -2.84
C GLN A 200 2.88 0.50 -2.42
N GLU A 201 2.50 1.71 -2.79
CA GLU A 201 3.19 2.94 -2.36
C GLU A 201 3.17 3.09 -0.83
N LEU A 202 2.01 2.82 -0.23
CA LEU A 202 1.85 2.86 1.21
C LEU A 202 2.75 1.83 1.90
N SER A 203 2.80 0.58 1.38
CA SER A 203 3.70 -0.47 1.90
C SER A 203 5.16 -0.04 1.82
N SER A 204 5.59 0.52 0.70
CA SER A 204 6.98 0.95 0.52
C SER A 204 7.34 2.12 1.42
N ALA A 205 6.44 3.09 1.59
CA ALA A 205 6.62 4.21 2.50
C ALA A 205 6.76 3.73 3.96
N PHE A 206 5.92 2.80 4.39
CA PHE A 206 6.03 2.23 5.74
C PHE A 206 7.33 1.49 5.98
N VAL A 207 7.79 0.68 5.02
CA VAL A 207 9.09 0.01 5.14
C VAL A 207 10.22 1.04 5.24
N HIS A 208 10.17 2.08 4.42
CA HIS A 208 11.15 3.16 4.45
C HIS A 208 11.16 3.86 5.82
N ASP A 209 10.00 4.23 6.34
CA ASP A 209 9.88 4.90 7.64
C ASP A 209 10.43 4.02 8.79
N LEU A 210 10.18 2.71 8.74
CA LEU A 210 10.73 1.78 9.72
C LEU A 210 12.25 1.78 9.76
N TYR A 211 12.92 1.89 8.61
CA TYR A 211 14.38 1.97 8.54
C TYR A 211 14.95 3.19 9.26
N TYR A 212 14.21 4.27 9.38
CA TYR A 212 14.63 5.49 10.09
C TYR A 212 14.10 5.55 11.53
N VAL A 213 12.83 5.20 11.73
CA VAL A 213 12.17 5.34 13.03
C VAL A 213 12.73 4.34 14.05
N LEU A 214 12.92 3.07 13.67
CA LEU A 214 13.40 2.05 14.61
C LEU A 214 14.81 2.35 15.12
N PRO A 215 15.83 2.62 14.27
CA PRO A 215 17.17 2.96 14.77
C PRO A 215 17.20 4.25 15.59
N THR A 216 16.44 5.27 15.17
CA THR A 216 16.40 6.56 15.87
C THR A 216 15.78 6.39 17.27
N THR A 217 14.67 5.67 17.36
CA THR A 217 14.03 5.34 18.63
C THR A 217 14.95 4.51 19.51
N GLY A 218 15.61 3.49 18.94
CA GLY A 218 16.60 2.68 19.64
C GLY A 218 17.76 3.50 20.19
N LEU A 219 18.28 4.44 19.42
CA LEU A 219 19.34 5.34 19.86
C LEU A 219 18.89 6.27 21.00
N CYS A 220 17.69 6.85 20.91
CA CYS A 220 17.13 7.67 21.99
C CYS A 220 16.96 6.87 23.29
N ILE A 221 16.45 5.64 23.19
CA ILE A 221 16.32 4.72 24.31
C ILE A 221 17.71 4.42 24.92
N LEU A 222 18.67 4.09 24.08
CA LEU A 222 20.03 3.77 24.50
C LEU A 222 20.69 4.93 25.25
N ILE A 223 20.55 6.15 24.76
CA ILE A 223 21.05 7.37 25.43
C ILE A 223 20.36 7.55 26.79
N ALA A 224 19.04 7.45 26.84
CA ALA A 224 18.27 7.61 28.09
C ALA A 224 18.70 6.58 29.14
N VAL A 225 18.89 5.33 28.76
CA VAL A 225 19.34 4.25 29.63
C VAL A 225 20.78 4.47 30.10
N ALA A 226 21.69 4.83 29.19
CA ALA A 226 23.08 5.12 29.51
C ALA A 226 23.21 6.25 30.55
N LEU A 227 22.40 7.31 30.41
CA LEU A 227 22.36 8.41 31.36
C LEU A 227 21.80 8.01 32.72
N THR A 228 20.85 7.06 32.74
CA THR A 228 20.17 6.63 33.97
C THR A 228 21.01 5.64 34.79
N PHE A 229 21.57 4.62 34.15
CA PHE A 229 22.19 3.50 34.85
C PHE A 229 23.72 3.63 34.99
N ARG A 230 24.39 4.36 34.10
CA ARG A 230 25.86 4.53 34.09
C ARG A 230 26.64 3.21 34.15
N SER A 231 26.00 2.07 33.87
CA SER A 231 26.59 0.74 33.90
C SER A 231 26.49 0.11 32.51
N LEU A 232 27.65 -0.30 31.99
CA LEU A 232 27.73 -0.95 30.66
C LEU A 232 26.97 -2.28 30.64
N SER A 233 27.02 -3.04 31.72
CA SER A 233 26.34 -4.34 31.83
C SER A 233 24.81 -4.18 31.75
N CYS A 234 24.26 -3.20 32.46
CA CYS A 234 22.81 -2.88 32.39
C CYS A 234 22.43 -2.41 31.00
N LEU A 235 23.27 -1.56 30.37
CA LEU A 235 23.02 -1.08 29.02
C LEU A 235 22.97 -2.21 28.00
N LEU A 236 23.95 -3.13 28.04
CA LEU A 236 24.02 -4.28 27.15
C LEU A 236 22.81 -5.23 27.34
N LEU A 237 22.40 -5.48 28.58
CA LEU A 237 21.26 -6.34 28.87
C LEU A 237 19.95 -5.75 28.33
N LEU A 238 19.73 -4.46 28.52
CA LEU A 238 18.58 -3.75 28.00
C LEU A 238 18.60 -3.73 26.46
N LEU A 239 19.72 -3.43 25.85
CA LEU A 239 19.88 -3.42 24.40
C LEU A 239 19.58 -4.82 23.80
N MET A 240 20.16 -5.88 24.39
CA MET A 240 19.91 -7.25 23.93
C MET A 240 18.44 -7.62 24.04
N SER A 241 17.77 -7.24 25.14
CA SER A 241 16.35 -7.48 25.31
C SER A 241 15.51 -6.77 24.24
N GLU A 242 15.82 -5.52 23.93
CA GLU A 242 15.10 -4.76 22.87
C GLU A 242 15.33 -5.36 21.50
N VAL A 243 16.57 -5.74 21.16
CA VAL A 243 16.88 -6.40 19.90
C VAL A 243 16.12 -7.72 19.77
N ILE A 244 16.09 -8.53 20.84
CA ILE A 244 15.36 -9.80 20.84
C ILE A 244 13.86 -9.55 20.66
N LEU A 245 13.27 -8.59 21.38
CA LEU A 245 11.87 -8.28 21.28
C LEU A 245 11.48 -7.82 19.87
N THR A 246 12.19 -6.83 19.35
CA THR A 246 11.89 -6.24 18.03
C THR A 246 12.07 -7.23 16.87
N THR A 247 13.03 -8.16 17.00
CA THR A 247 13.29 -9.17 15.96
C THR A 247 12.43 -10.41 16.10
N ALA A 248 12.06 -10.85 17.31
CA ALA A 248 11.27 -12.04 17.54
C ALA A 248 9.75 -11.80 17.42
N LEU A 249 9.27 -10.59 17.75
CA LEU A 249 7.84 -10.28 17.76
C LEU A 249 7.16 -10.48 16.40
N PRO A 250 7.72 -10.04 15.26
CA PRO A 250 7.15 -10.35 13.95
C PRO A 250 7.02 -11.86 13.69
N GLY A 251 7.98 -12.64 14.18
CA GLY A 251 7.93 -14.10 14.09
C GLY A 251 6.77 -14.71 14.89
N VAL A 252 6.50 -14.18 16.08
CA VAL A 252 5.34 -14.60 16.91
C VAL A 252 4.03 -14.25 16.18
N LEU A 253 3.90 -13.03 15.68
CA LEU A 253 2.71 -12.59 14.95
C LEU A 253 2.43 -13.49 13.74
N ARG A 254 3.47 -13.83 12.98
CA ARG A 254 3.36 -14.76 11.85
C ARG A 254 2.90 -16.16 12.29
N MET A 255 3.47 -16.71 13.36
CA MET A 255 3.07 -18.02 13.87
C MET A 255 1.62 -18.02 14.37
N ALA A 256 1.13 -16.88 14.83
CA ALA A 256 -0.27 -16.68 15.22
C ALA A 256 -1.21 -16.44 14.01
N GLY A 257 -0.67 -16.44 12.79
CA GLY A 257 -1.46 -16.24 11.57
C GLY A 257 -1.74 -14.77 11.23
N PHE A 258 -1.09 -13.82 11.92
CA PHE A 258 -1.24 -12.39 11.61
C PHE A 258 -0.26 -11.97 10.51
N THR A 259 -0.75 -11.21 9.55
CA THR A 259 0.07 -10.44 8.60
C THR A 259 0.52 -9.13 9.25
N LEU A 260 1.74 -8.68 8.94
CA LEU A 260 2.18 -7.35 9.35
C LEU A 260 1.50 -6.31 8.49
N THR A 261 0.61 -5.57 9.12
CA THR A 261 0.00 -4.38 8.52
C THR A 261 0.69 -3.13 9.09
N PRO A 262 0.57 -1.96 8.44
CA PRO A 262 1.05 -0.70 8.98
C PRO A 262 0.58 -0.41 10.41
N TYR A 263 -0.60 -0.89 10.76
CA TYR A 263 -1.18 -0.72 12.10
C TYR A 263 -0.53 -1.63 13.14
N ASN A 264 -0.24 -2.88 12.78
CA ASN A 264 0.42 -3.83 13.69
C ASN A 264 1.89 -3.45 13.92
N ILE A 265 2.52 -2.80 12.97
CA ILE A 265 3.91 -2.32 13.08
C ILE A 265 4.04 -1.26 14.18
N LEU A 266 3.01 -0.45 14.43
CA LEU A 266 2.99 0.51 15.54
C LEU A 266 3.05 -0.17 16.93
N LEU A 267 2.75 -1.46 17.03
CA LEU A 267 2.94 -2.23 18.27
C LEU A 267 4.42 -2.42 18.63
N LEU A 268 5.33 -2.41 17.66
CA LEU A 268 6.77 -2.59 17.91
C LEU A 268 7.33 -1.53 18.86
N PRO A 269 7.25 -0.21 18.54
CA PRO A 269 7.76 0.82 19.44
C PRO A 269 6.98 0.90 20.75
N LEU A 270 5.69 0.57 20.77
CA LEU A 270 4.90 0.52 21.99
C LEU A 270 5.40 -0.58 22.92
N LEU A 271 5.57 -1.80 22.41
CA LEU A 271 6.06 -2.94 23.20
C LEU A 271 7.52 -2.73 23.63
N ALA A 272 8.36 -2.12 22.79
CA ALA A 272 9.72 -1.73 23.16
C ALA A 272 9.70 -0.79 24.39
N SER A 273 8.85 0.23 24.38
CA SER A 273 8.71 1.15 25.52
C SER A 273 8.23 0.47 26.79
N ILE A 274 7.30 -0.48 26.69
CA ILE A 274 6.80 -1.27 27.82
C ILE A 274 7.91 -2.17 28.36
N ASN A 275 8.61 -2.88 27.47
CA ASN A 275 9.74 -3.75 27.85
C ASN A 275 10.84 -2.98 28.57
N LEU A 276 11.23 -1.84 28.02
CA LEU A 276 12.22 -0.96 28.64
C LEU A 276 11.79 -0.55 30.06
N THR A 277 10.54 -0.14 30.23
CA THR A 277 10.00 0.26 31.54
C THR A 277 10.05 -0.91 32.53
N LEU A 278 9.60 -2.08 32.11
CA LEU A 278 9.60 -3.30 32.92
C LEU A 278 11.01 -3.70 33.38
N LEU A 279 11.96 -3.76 32.44
CA LEU A 279 13.35 -4.11 32.74
C LEU A 279 14.04 -3.06 33.62
N THR A 280 13.77 -1.77 33.40
CA THR A 280 14.29 -0.70 34.25
C THR A 280 13.81 -0.87 35.70
N HIS A 281 12.53 -1.19 35.90
CA HIS A 281 12.00 -1.46 37.24
C HIS A 281 12.63 -2.72 37.87
N GLN A 282 12.78 -3.80 37.09
CA GLN A 282 13.40 -5.03 37.57
C GLN A 282 14.88 -4.82 37.99
N LEU A 283 15.66 -4.14 37.14
CA LEU A 283 17.05 -3.83 37.43
C LEU A 283 17.18 -2.92 38.66
N THR A 284 16.31 -1.94 38.80
CA THR A 284 16.29 -1.05 39.98
C THR A 284 15.93 -1.84 41.25
N ALA A 285 14.99 -2.78 41.15
CA ALA A 285 14.62 -3.64 42.28
C ALA A 285 15.76 -4.59 42.67
N LEU A 286 16.42 -5.21 41.69
CA LEU A 286 17.60 -6.06 41.90
C LEU A 286 18.74 -5.29 42.55
N ARG A 287 19.07 -4.11 42.08
CA ARG A 287 20.11 -3.23 42.66
C ARG A 287 19.81 -2.85 44.11
N ARG A 288 18.54 -2.67 44.48
CA ARG A 288 18.13 -2.40 45.85
C ARG A 288 18.24 -3.64 46.74
N ALA A 289 17.99 -4.83 46.18
CA ALA A 289 18.00 -6.09 46.95
C ALA A 289 19.45 -6.59 47.17
N ASP A 290 20.34 -6.34 46.25
CA ASP A 290 21.74 -6.77 46.33
C ASP A 290 22.66 -5.66 45.74
N PRO A 291 23.17 -4.73 46.61
CA PRO A 291 24.05 -3.66 46.22
C PRO A 291 25.40 -4.14 45.68
N ASP A 292 25.85 -5.35 46.03
CA ASP A 292 27.14 -5.93 45.64
C ASP A 292 27.13 -6.65 44.30
N LEU A 293 26.03 -6.58 43.55
CA LEU A 293 25.87 -7.25 42.24
C LEU A 293 26.73 -6.67 41.13
N GLY A 294 27.62 -5.72 41.39
CA GLY A 294 28.58 -5.20 40.43
C GLY A 294 27.97 -4.51 39.21
N LEU A 295 26.73 -4.03 39.33
CA LEU A 295 26.04 -3.31 38.26
C LEU A 295 26.47 -1.84 38.09
N ASP A 296 27.50 -1.44 38.84
CA ASP A 296 28.04 -0.08 38.89
C ASP A 296 29.38 0.09 38.12
N GLU A 297 29.97 -1.00 37.56
CA GLU A 297 31.22 -0.95 36.79
C GLU A 297 30.99 -1.01 35.26
#